data_1e67cccac68a74cbda37f82e43c4b3eb
#
_entry.id   1e67cccac68a74cbda37f82e43c4b3eb
#
_cell.length_a   1.000
_cell.length_b   1.000
_cell.length_c   1.000
_cell.angle_alpha   90.00
_cell.angle_beta   90.00
_cell.angle_gamma   90.00
#
_symmetry.space_group_name_H-M   'P 1'
#
loop_
_entity.id
_entity.type
_entity.pdbx_description
1 polymer ?
#
loop_
_entity_poly.entity_id
_entity_poly.type
_entity_poly.pdbx_seq_one_letter_code
_entity_poly.pdbx_strand_id
1 'polypeptide(L)'
;MVFFSLLAAACCAQGVFADGENYSLWPRRPEALAEARRLMDRGSLPQALELLQPLVEQGGVVGREAKDLIGSLRIRQLLDPNGPDVKKYTVRRGDSWIRMVRKLDCSQAMVMHLNGLMDIPVLHAGDVLKYRPLDFHVVVNVPEKEVCLYDGTNFVKGYPILSMKDGGKKNLETSVKDEQAPVSIYSKQFPSADKTLVLAAGGYVIDVSRGAPRSPGFYLSRQDCNELAMLTRAGTKVTILREKGAAQ
;
A
#
# COMPACT_ATOMS: atom_id res chain seq x y z
N MET A 1 -23.54 -19.10 -41.72
CA MET A 1 -22.82 -17.94 -42.23
C MET A 1 -23.48 -16.68 -41.66
N VAL A 2 -23.10 -16.26 -40.48
CA VAL A 2 -23.59 -15.01 -39.88
C VAL A 2 -22.38 -14.37 -39.17
N PHE A 3 -21.97 -13.23 -39.70
CA PHE A 3 -20.92 -12.36 -39.16
C PHE A 3 -21.36 -11.72 -37.87
N PHE A 4 -20.59 -11.86 -36.79
CA PHE A 4 -20.66 -10.98 -35.63
C PHE A 4 -19.50 -10.00 -35.69
N SER A 5 -19.85 -8.76 -35.95
CA SER A 5 -18.97 -7.61 -36.03
C SER A 5 -18.67 -7.11 -34.60
N LEU A 6 -17.39 -7.03 -34.25
CA LEU A 6 -16.93 -6.26 -33.10
C LEU A 6 -17.16 -4.78 -33.34
N LEU A 7 -17.85 -4.10 -32.43
CA LEU A 7 -17.81 -2.66 -32.29
C LEU A 7 -17.31 -2.33 -30.87
N ALA A 8 -16.03 -2.05 -30.76
CA ALA A 8 -15.48 -1.33 -29.62
C ALA A 8 -15.82 0.15 -29.84
N ALA A 9 -16.80 0.66 -29.10
CA ALA A 9 -17.15 2.06 -29.14
C ALA A 9 -16.34 2.82 -28.10
N ALA A 10 -15.34 3.55 -28.56
CA ALA A 10 -14.75 4.67 -27.84
C ALA A 10 -15.83 5.75 -27.70
N CYS A 11 -16.34 5.96 -26.50
CA CYS A 11 -17.33 6.98 -26.23
C CYS A 11 -16.65 8.25 -25.68
N CYS A 12 -16.00 9.02 -26.56
CA CYS A 12 -15.85 10.44 -26.37
C CYS A 12 -17.17 11.08 -26.78
N ALA A 13 -18.13 11.20 -25.88
CA ALA A 13 -19.37 11.88 -26.14
C ALA A 13 -19.29 13.34 -25.69
N GLN A 14 -19.02 14.22 -26.66
CA GLN A 14 -19.58 15.55 -26.65
C GLN A 14 -21.06 15.41 -27.06
N GLY A 15 -21.94 15.35 -26.07
CA GLY A 15 -23.39 15.35 -26.30
C GLY A 15 -23.99 16.65 -25.80
N VAL A 16 -24.17 17.57 -26.71
CA VAL A 16 -25.16 18.67 -26.54
C VAL A 16 -26.53 18.07 -26.84
N PHE A 17 -27.30 17.83 -25.82
CA PHE A 17 -28.72 17.56 -25.95
C PHE A 17 -29.49 18.72 -25.30
N ALA A 18 -30.38 19.30 -26.10
CA ALA A 18 -31.37 20.24 -25.66
C ALA A 18 -32.34 19.58 -24.69
N ASP A 19 -32.84 20.41 -23.76
CA ASP A 19 -33.87 20.17 -22.77
C ASP A 19 -33.43 19.50 -21.46
N GLY A 20 -33.03 20.34 -20.59
CA GLY A 20 -33.35 20.57 -19.20
C GLY A 20 -33.65 19.39 -18.27
N GLU A 21 -32.74 18.46 -18.05
CA GLU A 21 -32.57 17.83 -16.74
C GLU A 21 -31.25 17.04 -16.76
N ASN A 22 -30.20 17.77 -16.42
CA ASN A 22 -28.88 17.16 -16.26
C ASN A 22 -28.83 16.48 -14.90
N TYR A 23 -29.37 15.25 -14.79
CA TYR A 23 -29.11 14.36 -13.67
C TYR A 23 -27.67 13.87 -13.79
N SER A 24 -26.72 14.68 -13.35
CA SER A 24 -25.43 14.16 -13.01
C SER A 24 -25.63 13.29 -11.75
N LEU A 25 -25.75 11.99 -11.94
CA LEU A 25 -25.88 10.97 -10.89
C LEU A 25 -24.67 10.96 -9.93
N TRP A 26 -23.68 11.79 -10.17
CA TRP A 26 -22.49 11.94 -9.36
C TRP A 26 -22.40 13.35 -8.80
N PRO A 27 -22.20 13.52 -7.49
CA PRO A 27 -21.93 14.81 -6.90
C PRO A 27 -20.72 15.45 -7.59
N ARG A 28 -20.75 16.79 -7.74
CA ARG A 28 -19.61 17.53 -8.26
C ARG A 28 -18.36 17.16 -7.46
N ARG A 29 -17.21 17.08 -8.13
CA ARG A 29 -15.94 16.57 -7.56
C ARG A 29 -15.61 17.04 -6.14
N PRO A 30 -15.76 18.33 -5.77
CA PRO A 30 -15.61 18.80 -4.39
C PRO A 30 -16.69 18.28 -3.44
N GLU A 31 -17.91 18.08 -3.93
CA GLU A 31 -19.04 17.56 -3.16
C GLU A 31 -18.85 16.07 -2.83
N ALA A 32 -18.29 15.29 -3.78
CA ALA A 32 -17.97 13.87 -3.54
C ALA A 32 -16.89 13.68 -2.45
N LEU A 33 -15.87 14.53 -2.43
CA LEU A 33 -14.86 14.51 -1.35
C LEU A 33 -15.47 14.90 0.00
N ALA A 34 -16.33 15.93 0.02
CA ALA A 34 -17.01 16.36 1.25
C ALA A 34 -17.96 15.28 1.77
N GLU A 35 -18.70 14.62 0.89
CA GLU A 35 -19.61 13.53 1.28
C GLU A 35 -18.84 12.31 1.75
N ALA A 36 -17.73 11.94 1.07
CA ALA A 36 -16.87 10.86 1.53
C ALA A 36 -16.36 11.13 2.96
N ARG A 37 -15.93 12.35 3.28
CA ARG A 37 -15.53 12.73 4.65
C ARG A 37 -16.66 12.57 5.65
N ARG A 38 -17.89 13.01 5.32
CA ARG A 38 -19.06 12.83 6.19
C ARG A 38 -19.37 11.35 6.45
N LEU A 39 -19.24 10.52 5.42
CA LEU A 39 -19.40 9.07 5.55
C LEU A 39 -18.32 8.45 6.44
N MET A 40 -17.08 8.93 6.33
CA MET A 40 -15.98 8.53 7.21
C MET A 40 -16.28 8.87 8.67
N ASP A 41 -16.76 10.09 8.94
CA ASP A 41 -17.10 10.55 10.29
C ASP A 41 -18.26 9.74 10.91
N ARG A 42 -19.18 9.25 10.07
CA ARG A 42 -20.30 8.37 10.48
C ARG A 42 -19.91 6.90 10.57
N GLY A 43 -18.65 6.53 10.23
CA GLY A 43 -18.20 5.14 10.21
C GLY A 43 -18.66 4.32 9.00
N SER A 44 -19.29 4.95 8.01
CA SER A 44 -19.75 4.29 6.77
C SER A 44 -18.61 4.15 5.76
N LEU A 45 -17.54 3.43 6.17
CA LEU A 45 -16.28 3.34 5.42
C LEU A 45 -16.40 2.71 4.03
N PRO A 46 -17.21 1.64 3.81
CA PRO A 46 -17.36 1.06 2.48
C PRO A 46 -17.94 2.07 1.47
N GLN A 47 -18.95 2.82 1.87
CA GLN A 47 -19.58 3.84 1.02
C GLN A 47 -18.63 5.01 0.73
N ALA A 48 -17.82 5.42 1.72
CA ALA A 48 -16.80 6.44 1.51
C ALA A 48 -15.77 5.98 0.47
N LEU A 49 -15.30 4.72 0.55
CA LEU A 49 -14.35 4.15 -0.41
C LEU A 49 -14.94 4.07 -1.82
N GLU A 50 -16.21 3.70 -1.96
CA GLU A 50 -16.91 3.65 -3.25
C GLU A 50 -16.96 5.02 -3.94
N LEU A 51 -17.22 6.10 -3.18
CA LEU A 51 -17.18 7.46 -3.69
C LEU A 51 -15.78 7.96 -4.05
N LEU A 52 -14.76 7.53 -3.30
CA LEU A 52 -13.39 8.01 -3.49
C LEU A 52 -12.66 7.30 -4.65
N GLN A 53 -12.93 6.01 -4.87
CA GLN A 53 -12.22 5.21 -5.86
C GLN A 53 -12.22 5.81 -7.28
N PRO A 54 -13.35 6.29 -7.84
CA PRO A 54 -13.38 6.92 -9.16
C PRO A 54 -12.60 8.25 -9.23
N LEU A 55 -12.38 8.90 -8.08
CA LEU A 55 -11.66 10.17 -8.03
C LEU A 55 -10.15 10.00 -8.15
N VAL A 56 -9.61 8.85 -7.76
CA VAL A 56 -8.18 8.53 -7.84
C VAL A 56 -7.66 8.66 -9.28
N GLU A 57 -8.42 8.17 -10.25
CA GLU A 57 -8.05 8.16 -11.67
C GLU A 57 -8.09 9.54 -12.32
N GLN A 58 -8.80 10.49 -11.71
CA GLN A 58 -8.93 11.84 -12.27
C GLN A 58 -7.65 12.66 -12.17
N GLY A 59 -6.71 12.27 -11.32
CA GLY A 59 -5.45 12.97 -11.11
C GLY A 59 -5.62 14.36 -10.50
N GLY A 60 -4.59 15.18 -10.60
CA GLY A 60 -4.60 16.56 -10.09
C GLY A 60 -4.75 16.63 -8.57
N VAL A 61 -5.32 17.73 -8.07
CA VAL A 61 -5.51 17.97 -6.62
C VAL A 61 -6.56 17.02 -6.06
N VAL A 62 -7.67 16.84 -6.76
CA VAL A 62 -8.79 15.99 -6.32
C VAL A 62 -8.36 14.52 -6.22
N GLY A 63 -7.64 14.03 -7.23
CA GLY A 63 -7.13 12.64 -7.21
C GLY A 63 -6.13 12.40 -6.08
N ARG A 64 -5.24 13.35 -5.80
CA ARG A 64 -4.32 13.24 -4.66
C ARG A 64 -5.06 13.20 -3.34
N GLU A 65 -6.03 14.12 -3.14
CA GLU A 65 -6.83 14.16 -1.93
C GLU A 65 -7.66 12.87 -1.73
N ALA A 66 -8.21 12.31 -2.81
CA ALA A 66 -8.90 11.03 -2.76
C ALA A 66 -7.96 9.89 -2.36
N LYS A 67 -6.74 9.83 -2.93
CA LYS A 67 -5.69 8.87 -2.54
C LYS A 67 -5.35 8.98 -1.06
N ASP A 68 -5.19 10.19 -0.53
CA ASP A 68 -4.86 10.42 0.88
C ASP A 68 -5.98 9.93 1.80
N LEU A 69 -7.25 10.22 1.44
CA LEU A 69 -8.40 9.74 2.19
C LEU A 69 -8.53 8.22 2.16
N ILE A 70 -8.42 7.60 0.98
CA ILE A 70 -8.40 6.13 0.84
C ILE A 70 -7.27 5.54 1.68
N GLY A 71 -6.05 6.10 1.56
CA GLY A 71 -4.90 5.64 2.31
C GLY A 71 -5.15 5.64 3.82
N SER A 72 -5.67 6.74 4.35
CA SER A 72 -5.97 6.86 5.78
C SER A 72 -7.00 5.83 6.26
N LEU A 73 -8.04 5.57 5.45
CA LEU A 73 -9.07 4.58 5.75
C LEU A 73 -8.54 3.16 5.70
N ARG A 74 -7.87 2.80 4.60
CA ARG A 74 -7.33 1.46 4.38
C ARG A 74 -6.29 1.09 5.43
N ILE A 75 -5.36 2.01 5.74
CA ILE A 75 -4.36 1.76 6.78
C ILE A 75 -5.02 1.56 8.15
N ARG A 76 -6.00 2.37 8.52
CA ARG A 76 -6.75 2.17 9.78
C ARG A 76 -7.39 0.79 9.85
N GLN A 77 -8.02 0.33 8.76
CA GLN A 77 -8.63 -1.01 8.69
C GLN A 77 -7.57 -2.12 8.77
N LEU A 78 -6.44 -1.94 8.08
CA LEU A 78 -5.37 -2.94 8.07
C LEU A 78 -4.67 -3.08 9.43
N LEU A 79 -4.54 -1.99 10.17
CA LEU A 79 -3.89 -1.97 11.48
C LEU A 79 -4.85 -2.26 12.64
N ASP A 80 -6.15 -2.42 12.40
CA ASP A 80 -7.11 -2.78 13.45
C ASP A 80 -6.87 -4.22 13.95
N PRO A 81 -6.49 -4.41 15.24
CA PRO A 81 -6.27 -5.74 15.80
C PRO A 81 -7.53 -6.62 15.88
N ASN A 82 -8.71 -6.02 15.66
CA ASN A 82 -10.00 -6.70 15.66
C ASN A 82 -10.64 -6.71 14.25
N GLY A 83 -9.88 -6.30 13.24
CA GLY A 83 -10.34 -6.29 11.85
C GLY A 83 -10.72 -7.69 11.34
N PRO A 84 -11.58 -7.78 10.30
CA PRO A 84 -12.17 -9.04 9.84
C PRO A 84 -11.13 -10.03 9.31
N ASP A 85 -10.00 -9.53 8.75
CA ASP A 85 -8.95 -10.39 8.17
C ASP A 85 -7.84 -10.76 9.18
N VAL A 86 -8.00 -10.36 10.43
CA VAL A 86 -7.06 -10.74 11.50
C VAL A 86 -7.34 -12.19 11.90
N LYS A 87 -6.29 -13.00 11.79
CA LYS A 87 -6.30 -14.43 12.13
C LYS A 87 -5.55 -14.67 13.44
N LYS A 88 -5.75 -15.84 14.02
CA LYS A 88 -5.04 -16.28 15.23
C LYS A 88 -4.16 -17.48 14.89
N TYR A 89 -2.96 -17.49 15.44
CA TYR A 89 -2.02 -18.61 15.36
C TYR A 89 -1.65 -19.07 16.76
N THR A 90 -1.81 -20.36 17.02
CA THR A 90 -1.32 -20.97 18.27
C THR A 90 0.10 -21.46 18.06
N VAL A 91 1.02 -20.92 18.85
CA VAL A 91 2.46 -21.27 18.83
C VAL A 91 2.63 -22.74 19.14
N ARG A 92 3.45 -23.43 18.35
CA ARG A 92 3.74 -24.86 18.48
C ARG A 92 5.15 -25.07 19.05
N ARG A 93 5.36 -26.21 19.66
CA ARG A 93 6.69 -26.61 20.13
C ARG A 93 7.69 -26.59 18.95
N GLY A 94 8.81 -25.91 19.14
CA GLY A 94 9.86 -25.73 18.12
C GLY A 94 9.64 -24.57 17.17
N ASP A 95 8.55 -23.79 17.29
CA ASP A 95 8.42 -22.55 16.54
C ASP A 95 9.50 -21.55 16.98
N SER A 96 9.98 -20.79 16.00
CA SER A 96 10.78 -19.59 16.25
C SER A 96 10.11 -18.41 15.59
N TRP A 97 10.31 -17.21 16.12
CA TRP A 97 9.68 -15.98 15.64
C TRP A 97 9.83 -15.83 14.12
N ILE A 98 11.04 -15.90 13.59
CA ILE A 98 11.32 -15.72 12.15
C ILE A 98 10.61 -16.79 11.30
N ARG A 99 10.65 -18.06 11.72
CA ARG A 99 10.00 -19.15 10.97
C ARG A 99 8.49 -19.01 10.98
N MET A 100 7.93 -18.62 12.11
CA MET A 100 6.49 -18.38 12.27
C MET A 100 6.02 -17.27 11.35
N VAL A 101 6.65 -16.10 11.38
CA VAL A 101 6.30 -14.94 10.57
C VAL A 101 6.34 -15.26 9.07
N ARG A 102 7.37 -15.98 8.61
CA ARG A 102 7.45 -16.44 7.21
C ARG A 102 6.31 -17.39 6.84
N LYS A 103 6.01 -18.37 7.71
CA LYS A 103 4.93 -19.35 7.49
C LYS A 103 3.55 -18.69 7.42
N LEU A 104 3.36 -17.59 8.13
CA LEU A 104 2.11 -16.85 8.22
C LEU A 104 1.98 -15.78 7.13
N ASP A 105 2.96 -15.68 6.22
CA ASP A 105 3.00 -14.66 5.17
C ASP A 105 2.79 -13.24 5.71
N CYS A 106 3.44 -12.94 6.84
CA CYS A 106 3.29 -11.69 7.57
C CYS A 106 4.63 -10.99 7.76
N SER A 107 4.62 -9.72 8.16
CA SER A 107 5.82 -9.03 8.65
C SER A 107 5.92 -9.14 10.17
N GLN A 108 7.14 -9.01 10.68
CA GLN A 108 7.37 -9.01 12.14
C GLN A 108 6.68 -7.83 12.80
N ALA A 109 6.79 -6.64 12.18
CA ALA A 109 6.20 -5.42 12.68
C ALA A 109 4.66 -5.50 12.73
N MET A 110 4.02 -6.16 11.75
CA MET A 110 2.57 -6.37 11.75
C MET A 110 2.14 -7.28 12.90
N VAL A 111 2.82 -8.41 13.10
CA VAL A 111 2.50 -9.31 14.23
C VAL A 111 2.68 -8.58 15.57
N MET A 112 3.76 -7.84 15.73
CA MET A 112 3.99 -7.05 16.94
C MET A 112 2.87 -6.02 17.16
N HIS A 113 2.51 -5.27 16.12
CA HIS A 113 1.45 -4.26 16.19
C HIS A 113 0.10 -4.86 16.59
N LEU A 114 -0.33 -5.93 15.93
CA LEU A 114 -1.63 -6.57 16.19
C LEU A 114 -1.75 -7.18 17.61
N ASN A 115 -0.63 -7.44 18.26
CA ASN A 115 -0.59 -8.00 19.61
C ASN A 115 -0.16 -6.98 20.68
N GLY A 116 0.05 -5.71 20.32
CA GLY A 116 0.51 -4.67 21.25
C GLY A 116 1.89 -4.94 21.85
N LEU A 117 2.78 -5.63 21.10
CA LEU A 117 4.10 -6.01 21.58
C LEU A 117 5.10 -4.88 21.35
N MET A 118 5.82 -4.51 22.39
CA MET A 118 6.91 -3.52 22.33
C MET A 118 8.27 -4.14 22.02
N ASP A 119 8.39 -5.45 22.20
CA ASP A 119 9.56 -6.27 21.88
C ASP A 119 9.12 -7.68 21.48
N ILE A 120 10.06 -8.47 20.94
CA ILE A 120 9.76 -9.86 20.58
C ILE A 120 9.78 -10.71 21.85
N PRO A 121 8.62 -11.30 22.22
CA PRO A 121 8.54 -12.14 23.41
C PRO A 121 9.23 -13.49 23.19
N VAL A 122 9.58 -14.13 24.29
CA VAL A 122 9.89 -15.58 24.28
C VAL A 122 8.59 -16.31 23.95
N LEU A 123 8.60 -17.12 22.88
CA LEU A 123 7.45 -17.90 22.47
C LEU A 123 7.30 -19.16 23.31
N HIS A 124 6.13 -19.39 23.87
CA HIS A 124 5.78 -20.63 24.55
C HIS A 124 4.74 -21.40 23.71
N ALA A 125 4.87 -22.71 23.68
CA ALA A 125 3.85 -23.54 23.04
C ALA A 125 2.49 -23.33 23.73
N GLY A 126 1.47 -23.01 22.93
CA GLY A 126 0.14 -22.62 23.42
C GLY A 126 -0.16 -21.11 23.39
N ASP A 127 0.86 -20.25 23.27
CA ASP A 127 0.63 -18.80 23.09
C ASP A 127 -0.22 -18.56 21.83
N VAL A 128 -1.12 -17.61 21.91
CA VAL A 128 -1.98 -17.23 20.77
C VAL A 128 -1.62 -15.84 20.29
N LEU A 129 -1.17 -15.75 19.04
CA LEU A 129 -0.79 -14.50 18.39
C LEU A 129 -1.76 -14.15 17.27
N LYS A 130 -2.13 -12.88 17.21
CA LYS A 130 -2.88 -12.30 16.10
C LYS A 130 -1.91 -12.03 14.94
N TYR A 131 -2.35 -12.30 13.72
CA TYR A 131 -1.60 -11.98 12.52
C TYR A 131 -2.53 -11.65 11.36
N ARG A 132 -2.01 -10.99 10.34
CA ARG A 132 -2.67 -10.73 9.07
C ARG A 132 -1.74 -11.16 7.94
N PRO A 133 -2.15 -12.10 7.06
CA PRO A 133 -1.38 -12.37 5.85
C PRO A 133 -1.26 -11.12 4.99
N LEU A 134 -0.06 -10.87 4.45
CA LEU A 134 0.24 -9.72 3.62
C LEU A 134 0.45 -10.19 2.18
N ASP A 135 -0.57 -10.01 1.34
CA ASP A 135 -0.53 -10.35 -0.09
C ASP A 135 -0.66 -9.09 -0.95
N PHE A 136 0.11 -8.07 -0.55
CA PHE A 136 0.17 -6.80 -1.25
C PHE A 136 1.27 -6.81 -2.31
N HIS A 137 1.18 -5.87 -3.26
CA HIS A 137 2.30 -5.55 -4.13
C HIS A 137 2.58 -4.05 -4.13
N VAL A 138 3.80 -3.70 -4.47
CA VAL A 138 4.29 -2.34 -4.48
C VAL A 138 4.56 -1.90 -5.91
N VAL A 139 4.10 -0.71 -6.27
CA VAL A 139 4.41 -0.06 -7.54
C VAL A 139 5.16 1.24 -7.24
N VAL A 140 6.40 1.32 -7.69
CA VAL A 140 7.18 2.55 -7.63
C VAL A 140 6.93 3.32 -8.93
N ASN A 141 6.16 4.37 -8.87
CA ASN A 141 5.88 5.25 -10.01
C ASN A 141 6.90 6.39 -10.03
N VAL A 142 7.96 6.21 -10.80
CA VAL A 142 9.07 7.19 -10.88
C VAL A 142 8.63 8.53 -11.46
N PRO A 143 7.83 8.60 -12.55
CA PRO A 143 7.30 9.85 -13.07
C PRO A 143 6.46 10.65 -12.08
N GLU A 144 5.65 9.97 -11.27
CA GLU A 144 4.78 10.60 -10.26
C GLU A 144 5.47 10.81 -8.91
N LYS A 145 6.70 10.30 -8.75
CA LYS A 145 7.47 10.31 -7.50
C LYS A 145 6.69 9.75 -6.32
N GLU A 146 6.06 8.61 -6.52
CA GLU A 146 5.21 7.95 -5.53
C GLU A 146 5.51 6.45 -5.47
N VAL A 147 5.53 5.88 -4.27
CA VAL A 147 5.48 4.44 -4.03
C VAL A 147 4.06 4.09 -3.64
N CYS A 148 3.40 3.26 -4.42
CA CYS A 148 2.00 2.87 -4.20
C CYS A 148 1.92 1.43 -3.69
N LEU A 149 1.08 1.19 -2.69
CA LEU A 149 0.71 -0.13 -2.20
C LEU A 149 -0.65 -0.52 -2.76
N TYR A 150 -0.76 -1.76 -3.23
CA TYR A 150 -1.99 -2.32 -3.79
C TYR A 150 -2.34 -3.67 -3.16
N ASP A 151 -3.65 -3.93 -3.06
CA ASP A 151 -4.25 -5.22 -2.72
C ASP A 151 -4.99 -5.73 -3.96
N GLY A 152 -4.39 -6.67 -4.69
CA GLY A 152 -4.85 -7.01 -6.04
C GLY A 152 -4.83 -5.78 -6.95
N THR A 153 -5.97 -5.38 -7.48
CA THR A 153 -6.14 -4.15 -8.28
C THR A 153 -6.52 -2.92 -7.45
N ASN A 154 -6.79 -3.10 -6.16
CA ASN A 154 -7.27 -2.02 -5.30
C ASN A 154 -6.11 -1.19 -4.77
N PHE A 155 -6.15 0.11 -5.00
CA PHE A 155 -5.23 1.06 -4.39
C PHE A 155 -5.41 1.06 -2.86
N VAL A 156 -4.32 0.93 -2.12
CA VAL A 156 -4.31 0.98 -0.66
C VAL A 156 -3.79 2.32 -0.18
N LYS A 157 -2.56 2.68 -0.54
CA LYS A 157 -1.95 3.96 -0.16
C LYS A 157 -0.78 4.32 -1.06
N GLY A 158 -0.59 5.62 -1.28
CA GLY A 158 0.59 6.21 -1.90
C GLY A 158 1.51 6.85 -0.87
N TYR A 159 2.81 6.72 -1.12
CA TYR A 159 3.88 7.25 -0.29
C TYR A 159 4.76 8.15 -1.13
N PRO A 160 4.85 9.45 -0.85
CA PRO A 160 5.66 10.38 -1.63
C PRO A 160 7.15 10.03 -1.57
N ILE A 161 7.82 10.00 -2.73
CA ILE A 161 9.27 9.86 -2.82
C ILE A 161 9.89 11.25 -2.59
N LEU A 162 10.60 11.43 -1.48
CA LEU A 162 11.26 12.68 -1.11
C LEU A 162 12.57 12.87 -1.87
N SER A 163 13.30 11.77 -2.10
CA SER A 163 14.52 11.76 -2.91
C SER A 163 14.70 10.38 -3.53
N MET A 164 15.43 10.32 -4.64
CA MET A 164 15.72 9.04 -5.32
C MET A 164 17.06 9.11 -6.03
N LYS A 165 17.68 7.93 -6.19
CA LYS A 165 18.84 7.69 -7.04
C LYS A 165 18.48 6.54 -7.95
N ASP A 166 18.00 6.86 -9.15
CA ASP A 166 17.57 5.88 -10.14
C ASP A 166 18.34 6.10 -11.46
N GLY A 167 19.17 5.13 -11.83
CA GLY A 167 19.89 5.12 -13.12
C GLY A 167 19.24 4.22 -14.15
N GLY A 168 18.11 3.60 -13.83
CA GLY A 168 17.40 2.70 -14.73
C GLY A 168 16.65 3.44 -15.84
N LYS A 169 16.60 2.83 -17.04
CA LYS A 169 15.88 3.39 -18.19
C LYS A 169 14.58 2.65 -18.51
N LYS A 170 14.49 1.38 -18.11
CA LYS A 170 13.33 0.51 -18.38
C LYS A 170 12.59 0.17 -17.08
N ASN A 171 11.34 -0.19 -17.24
CA ASN A 171 10.57 -0.76 -16.12
C ASN A 171 11.29 -2.00 -15.58
N LEU A 172 11.13 -2.24 -14.29
CA LEU A 172 11.79 -3.37 -13.62
C LEU A 172 10.79 -4.06 -12.70
N GLU A 173 10.63 -5.37 -12.89
CA GLU A 173 9.94 -6.22 -11.94
C GLU A 173 10.94 -6.86 -10.99
N THR A 174 10.64 -6.83 -9.72
CA THR A 174 11.47 -7.36 -8.65
C THR A 174 10.61 -7.75 -7.45
N SER A 175 11.22 -8.03 -6.32
CA SER A 175 10.53 -8.29 -5.06
C SER A 175 11.33 -7.74 -3.88
N VAL A 176 10.68 -7.60 -2.74
CA VAL A 176 11.38 -7.37 -1.48
C VAL A 176 12.17 -8.62 -1.16
N LYS A 177 13.49 -8.49 -1.08
CA LYS A 177 14.41 -9.56 -0.68
C LYS A 177 14.46 -9.69 0.83
N ASP A 178 14.60 -8.56 1.51
CA ASP A 178 14.81 -8.51 2.95
C ASP A 178 14.37 -7.16 3.51
N GLU A 179 13.97 -7.15 4.79
CA GLU A 179 13.77 -5.96 5.61
C GLU A 179 14.94 -5.83 6.57
N GLN A 180 15.64 -4.71 6.52
CA GLN A 180 16.77 -4.41 7.38
C GLN A 180 16.45 -3.28 8.35
N ALA A 181 17.04 -3.34 9.53
CA ALA A 181 17.03 -2.29 10.52
C ALA A 181 18.43 -2.15 11.15
N PRO A 182 18.80 -0.96 11.65
CA PRO A 182 20.11 -0.75 12.28
C PRO A 182 20.28 -1.47 13.62
N VAL A 183 19.21 -2.07 14.11
CA VAL A 183 19.15 -2.82 15.37
C VAL A 183 18.65 -4.23 15.15
N SER A 184 19.05 -5.16 16.04
CA SER A 184 18.52 -6.52 16.01
C SER A 184 17.01 -6.53 16.18
N ILE A 185 16.35 -7.50 15.52
CA ILE A 185 14.91 -7.74 15.67
C ILE A 185 14.52 -8.03 17.14
N TYR A 186 15.43 -8.52 17.95
CA TYR A 186 15.23 -8.78 19.39
C TYR A 186 15.50 -7.56 20.27
N SER A 187 15.83 -6.42 19.68
CA SER A 187 16.00 -5.17 20.43
C SER A 187 14.64 -4.51 20.71
N LYS A 188 14.47 -3.98 21.91
CA LYS A 188 13.31 -3.12 22.26
C LYS A 188 13.17 -1.89 21.36
N GLN A 189 14.25 -1.49 20.70
CA GLN A 189 14.24 -0.38 19.75
C GLN A 189 13.76 -0.79 18.34
N PHE A 190 13.63 -2.10 18.06
CA PHE A 190 13.26 -2.57 16.72
C PHE A 190 11.94 -2.01 16.20
N PRO A 191 10.85 -1.91 16.98
CA PRO A 191 9.59 -1.38 16.47
C PRO A 191 9.68 0.07 15.98
N SER A 192 10.49 0.90 16.64
CA SER A 192 10.69 2.32 16.30
C SER A 192 11.91 2.59 15.40
N ALA A 193 12.73 1.58 15.14
CA ALA A 193 13.90 1.72 14.29
C ALA A 193 13.50 1.97 12.83
N ASP A 194 14.34 2.72 12.12
CA ASP A 194 14.16 2.94 10.69
C ASP A 194 14.29 1.60 9.95
N LYS A 195 13.39 1.37 8.99
CA LYS A 195 13.39 0.17 8.17
C LYS A 195 13.90 0.49 6.77
N THR A 196 14.63 -0.45 6.20
CA THR A 196 15.07 -0.42 4.81
C THR A 196 14.57 -1.69 4.12
N LEU A 197 13.83 -1.55 3.06
CA LEU A 197 13.44 -2.66 2.19
C LEU A 197 14.49 -2.84 1.11
N VAL A 198 15.19 -3.96 1.12
CA VAL A 198 16.18 -4.32 0.10
C VAL A 198 15.46 -5.07 -1.02
N LEU A 199 15.62 -4.60 -2.26
CA LEU A 199 15.02 -5.25 -3.42
C LEU A 199 15.94 -6.33 -3.99
N ALA A 200 15.34 -7.37 -4.57
CA ALA A 200 16.07 -8.54 -5.06
C ALA A 200 16.89 -8.23 -6.31
N ALA A 201 16.44 -7.31 -7.16
CA ALA A 201 17.12 -6.94 -8.39
C ALA A 201 17.61 -5.50 -8.37
N GLY A 202 18.67 -5.23 -9.14
CA GLY A 202 19.18 -3.88 -9.39
C GLY A 202 19.90 -3.20 -8.22
N GLY A 203 20.02 -3.86 -7.07
CA GLY A 203 20.64 -3.27 -5.86
C GLY A 203 19.85 -2.08 -5.29
N TYR A 204 18.56 -1.97 -5.62
CA TYR A 204 17.68 -0.92 -5.15
C TYR A 204 17.24 -1.14 -3.70
N VAL A 205 16.98 -0.02 -3.02
CA VAL A 205 16.36 0.00 -1.70
C VAL A 205 15.15 0.94 -1.69
N ILE A 206 14.19 0.68 -0.80
CA ILE A 206 13.23 1.67 -0.34
C ILE A 206 13.61 1.97 1.11
N ASP A 207 14.00 3.22 1.39
CA ASP A 207 14.64 3.59 2.66
C ASP A 207 14.16 4.95 3.16
N VAL A 208 14.54 5.29 4.37
CA VAL A 208 14.26 6.59 4.99
C VAL A 208 15.14 7.67 4.38
N SER A 209 14.55 8.79 4.00
CA SER A 209 15.27 9.95 3.48
C SER A 209 16.05 10.65 4.61
N ARG A 210 17.37 10.70 4.47
CA ARG A 210 18.32 11.33 5.42
C ARG A 210 19.30 12.26 4.73
N GLY A 211 18.88 12.90 3.64
CA GLY A 211 19.71 13.75 2.80
C GLY A 211 19.98 13.14 1.43
N ALA A 212 21.18 13.38 0.86
CA ALA A 212 21.50 12.89 -0.48
C ALA A 212 21.53 11.36 -0.54
N PRO A 213 20.87 10.73 -1.53
CA PRO A 213 20.84 9.28 -1.70
C PRO A 213 22.25 8.68 -1.89
N ARG A 214 22.63 7.73 -1.05
CA ARG A 214 23.91 7.03 -1.14
C ARG A 214 23.85 5.82 -2.07
N SER A 215 22.80 5.00 -1.94
CA SER A 215 22.56 3.81 -2.75
C SER A 215 21.49 4.06 -3.81
N PRO A 216 21.45 3.29 -4.90
CA PRO A 216 20.29 3.27 -5.77
C PRO A 216 19.02 2.97 -4.99
N GLY A 217 17.96 3.77 -5.17
CA GLY A 217 16.74 3.55 -4.40
C GLY A 217 15.80 4.75 -4.35
N PHE A 218 14.74 4.55 -3.59
CA PHE A 218 13.64 5.47 -3.39
C PHE A 218 13.51 5.77 -1.90
N TYR A 219 13.50 7.05 -1.54
CA TYR A 219 13.64 7.48 -0.17
C TYR A 219 12.39 8.22 0.28
N LEU A 220 11.75 7.69 1.31
CA LEU A 220 10.47 8.13 1.85
C LEU A 220 10.67 8.89 3.17
N SER A 221 9.59 9.43 3.73
CA SER A 221 9.60 9.87 5.12
C SER A 221 9.82 8.65 6.05
N ARG A 222 10.31 8.91 7.27
CA ARG A 222 10.48 7.84 8.27
C ARG A 222 9.17 7.10 8.55
N GLN A 223 8.10 7.85 8.71
CA GLN A 223 6.78 7.29 8.99
C GLN A 223 6.30 6.40 7.84
N ASP A 224 6.39 6.91 6.60
CA ASP A 224 5.93 6.19 5.41
C ASP A 224 6.75 4.92 5.15
N CYS A 225 8.06 5.02 5.30
CA CYS A 225 8.95 3.87 5.11
C CYS A 225 8.68 2.76 6.13
N ASN A 226 8.54 3.11 7.41
CA ASN A 226 8.23 2.14 8.46
C ASN A 226 6.84 1.54 8.32
N GLU A 227 5.85 2.33 7.90
CA GLU A 227 4.50 1.83 7.62
C GLU A 227 4.50 0.88 6.42
N LEU A 228 5.17 1.23 5.33
CA LEU A 228 5.30 0.37 4.16
C LEU A 228 6.01 -0.94 4.51
N ALA A 229 7.09 -0.88 5.31
CA ALA A 229 7.80 -2.07 5.78
C ALA A 229 6.90 -2.97 6.66
N MET A 230 6.04 -2.38 7.49
CA MET A 230 5.04 -3.16 8.27
C MET A 230 4.06 -3.91 7.38
N LEU A 231 3.69 -3.34 6.23
CA LEU A 231 2.71 -3.87 5.30
C LEU A 231 3.32 -4.76 4.20
N THR A 232 4.64 -4.93 4.18
CA THR A 232 5.35 -5.75 3.21
C THR A 232 6.13 -6.87 3.90
N ARG A 233 6.56 -7.87 3.13
CA ARG A 233 7.36 -9.00 3.59
C ARG A 233 8.36 -9.42 2.52
N ALA A 234 9.29 -10.27 2.87
CA ALA A 234 10.14 -10.92 1.86
C ALA A 234 9.26 -11.66 0.84
N GLY A 235 9.51 -11.44 -0.44
CA GLY A 235 8.72 -11.95 -1.55
C GLY A 235 7.60 -11.01 -2.04
N THR A 236 7.28 -9.92 -1.32
CA THR A 236 6.34 -8.90 -1.84
C THR A 236 6.80 -8.40 -3.20
N LYS A 237 5.94 -8.52 -4.20
CA LYS A 237 6.24 -8.07 -5.58
C LYS A 237 6.41 -6.56 -5.62
N VAL A 238 7.39 -6.09 -6.39
CA VAL A 238 7.67 -4.68 -6.60
C VAL A 238 7.84 -4.43 -8.09
N THR A 239 7.07 -3.50 -8.63
CA THR A 239 7.20 -3.03 -10.03
C THR A 239 7.69 -1.60 -10.03
N ILE A 240 8.80 -1.32 -10.69
CA ILE A 240 9.32 0.04 -10.86
C ILE A 240 8.94 0.52 -12.25
N LEU A 241 8.04 1.49 -12.33
CA LEU A 241 7.57 2.11 -13.57
C LEU A 241 8.34 3.41 -13.81
N ARG A 242 8.98 3.51 -14.99
CA ARG A 242 9.77 4.67 -15.41
C ARG A 242 9.18 5.44 -16.59
N GLU A 243 8.24 4.82 -17.30
CA GLU A 243 7.55 5.42 -18.44
C GLU A 243 6.16 5.90 -18.01
N LYS A 244 5.75 7.10 -18.48
CA LYS A 244 4.37 7.56 -18.30
C LYS A 244 3.44 6.71 -19.17
N GLY A 245 2.51 6.00 -18.58
CA GLY A 245 1.42 5.35 -19.32
C GLY A 245 1.38 3.82 -19.31
N ALA A 246 2.15 3.14 -18.48
CA ALA A 246 2.07 1.68 -18.32
C ALA A 246 1.34 1.27 -17.01
N ALA A 247 0.22 1.93 -16.71
CA ALA A 247 -0.75 1.38 -15.77
C ALA A 247 -1.86 0.74 -16.62
N GLN A 248 -1.83 -0.59 -16.77
CA GLN A 248 -2.95 -1.39 -17.26
C GLN A 248 -3.71 -1.94 -16.06
#